data_89eae18119825f8151464103eaf36523
#
_entry.id   89eae18119825f8151464103eaf36523
#
_cell.length_a   1.000
_cell.length_b   1.000
_cell.length_c   1.000
_cell.angle_alpha   90.00
_cell.angle_beta   90.00
_cell.angle_gamma   90.00
#
_symmetry.space_group_name_H-M   'P 1'
#
loop_
_entity.id
_entity.type
_entity.pdbx_description
1 polymer ?
#
loop_
_entity_poly.entity_id
_entity_poly.type
_entity_poly.pdbx_seq_one_letter_code
_entity_poly.pdbx_strand_id
1 'polypeptide(L)'
;MTRPSPLPRRALRRLRRAVLAHRRGLASLCAVLAVGATLRAHAVPPPPRVPVLVAAHDLGSGALVTADDLVTRSFTPESVPAGTLRRAALLGRTTAAPVRAGEPLTDVRLVGPGLLAGYPGAVAVPVRIGDPAAVRLLEVGDRVDVLAADPQGSGPAAVVAAGAPVVALPRGAASGSGTDLVSGALVVLAVPDATARRLAGAAVSTFLSVTLSR
;
A
#
# COMPACT_ATOMS: atom_id res chain seq x y z
N MET A 1 14.72 -50.73 -46.09
CA MET A 1 15.03 -51.35 -44.78
C MET A 1 16.54 -51.49 -44.68
N THR A 2 17.20 -50.51 -44.09
CA THR A 2 18.68 -50.47 -43.91
C THR A 2 19.04 -51.16 -42.61
N ARG A 3 19.70 -52.35 -42.71
CA ARG A 3 20.21 -53.07 -41.54
C ARG A 3 21.40 -52.34 -40.95
N PRO A 4 21.46 -52.13 -39.61
CA PRO A 4 22.63 -51.51 -38.97
C PRO A 4 23.82 -52.45 -39.07
N SER A 5 24.94 -51.96 -39.60
CA SER A 5 26.20 -52.67 -39.70
C SER A 5 26.72 -53.06 -38.31
N PRO A 6 27.18 -54.34 -38.10
CA PRO A 6 27.71 -54.73 -36.80
C PRO A 6 29.07 -54.05 -36.57
N LEU A 7 29.17 -53.35 -35.41
CA LEU A 7 30.42 -52.72 -34.97
C LEU A 7 31.56 -53.72 -34.95
N PRO A 8 32.77 -53.37 -35.49
CA PRO A 8 33.90 -54.25 -35.53
C PRO A 8 34.32 -54.74 -34.16
N ARG A 9 34.36 -56.04 -33.92
CA ARG A 9 34.71 -56.70 -32.65
C ARG A 9 35.99 -56.12 -31.98
N ARG A 10 36.89 -55.58 -32.78
CA ARG A 10 38.11 -54.86 -32.30
C ARG A 10 37.81 -53.54 -31.60
N ALA A 11 36.81 -52.79 -32.01
CA ALA A 11 36.39 -51.54 -31.38
C ALA A 11 35.76 -51.80 -30.01
N LEU A 12 34.92 -52.83 -29.90
CA LEU A 12 34.32 -53.23 -28.60
C LEU A 12 35.39 -53.67 -27.58
N ARG A 13 36.44 -54.39 -28.03
CA ARG A 13 37.56 -54.80 -27.11
C ARG A 13 38.37 -53.61 -26.66
N ARG A 14 38.61 -52.61 -27.49
CA ARG A 14 39.33 -51.36 -27.11
C ARG A 14 38.48 -50.55 -26.13
N LEU A 15 37.20 -50.39 -26.38
CA LEU A 15 36.28 -49.70 -25.48
C LEU A 15 36.22 -50.38 -24.10
N ARG A 16 36.08 -51.71 -24.08
CA ARG A 16 36.09 -52.48 -22.82
C ARG A 16 37.39 -52.34 -22.02
N ARG A 17 38.55 -52.32 -22.70
CA ARG A 17 39.85 -52.11 -22.05
C ARG A 17 39.98 -50.68 -21.48
N ALA A 18 39.51 -49.64 -22.23
CA ALA A 18 39.53 -48.25 -21.77
C ALA A 18 38.59 -48.06 -20.56
N VAL A 19 37.38 -48.62 -20.61
CA VAL A 19 36.44 -48.58 -19.46
C VAL A 19 37.00 -49.28 -18.24
N LEU A 20 37.62 -50.45 -18.42
CA LEU A 20 38.24 -51.20 -17.31
C LEU A 20 39.51 -50.50 -16.72
N ALA A 21 40.28 -49.81 -17.56
CA ALA A 21 41.44 -49.05 -17.14
C ALA A 21 41.05 -47.81 -16.33
N HIS A 22 39.92 -47.16 -16.67
CA HIS A 22 39.44 -45.94 -16.03
C HIS A 22 38.20 -46.17 -15.16
N ARG A 23 37.90 -47.42 -14.77
CA ARG A 23 36.71 -47.83 -14.04
C ARG A 23 36.48 -47.02 -12.75
N ARG A 24 37.56 -46.71 -12.04
CA ARG A 24 37.49 -45.93 -10.77
C ARG A 24 37.09 -44.47 -11.06
N GLY A 25 37.70 -43.84 -12.07
CA GLY A 25 37.34 -42.47 -12.48
C GLY A 25 35.93 -42.35 -13.01
N LEU A 26 35.51 -43.34 -13.86
CA LEU A 26 34.12 -43.41 -14.35
C LEU A 26 33.12 -43.63 -13.22
N ALA A 27 33.42 -44.49 -12.26
CA ALA A 27 32.55 -44.70 -11.10
C ALA A 27 32.43 -43.45 -10.23
N SER A 28 33.54 -42.74 -9.99
CA SER A 28 33.49 -41.46 -9.28
C SER A 28 32.70 -40.40 -10.01
N LEU A 29 32.87 -40.29 -11.34
CA LEU A 29 32.09 -39.37 -12.15
C LEU A 29 30.58 -39.70 -12.13
N CYS A 30 30.22 -40.99 -12.27
CA CYS A 30 28.82 -41.41 -12.14
C CYS A 30 28.24 -41.13 -10.75
N ALA A 31 29.03 -41.35 -9.69
CA ALA A 31 28.58 -41.03 -8.32
C ALA A 31 28.32 -39.51 -8.15
N VAL A 32 29.23 -38.67 -8.63
CA VAL A 32 29.04 -37.19 -8.58
C VAL A 32 27.83 -36.76 -9.40
N LEU A 33 27.64 -37.31 -10.58
CA LEU A 33 26.46 -37.02 -11.43
C LEU A 33 25.17 -37.51 -10.77
N ALA A 34 25.19 -38.69 -10.16
CA ALA A 34 24.00 -39.21 -9.44
C ALA A 34 23.66 -38.35 -8.22
N VAL A 35 24.64 -37.93 -7.41
CA VAL A 35 24.43 -37.00 -6.31
C VAL A 35 23.94 -35.65 -6.81
N GLY A 36 24.52 -35.10 -7.88
CA GLY A 36 24.07 -33.86 -8.48
C GLY A 36 22.62 -33.94 -9.03
N ALA A 37 22.28 -35.07 -9.65
CA ALA A 37 20.92 -35.31 -10.14
C ALA A 37 19.90 -35.46 -9.02
N THR A 38 20.25 -36.15 -7.92
CA THR A 38 19.37 -36.28 -6.74
C THR A 38 19.18 -34.95 -6.04
N LEU A 39 20.24 -34.17 -5.84
CA LEU A 39 20.14 -32.82 -5.27
C LEU A 39 19.26 -31.92 -6.12
N ARG A 40 19.39 -31.99 -7.45
CA ARG A 40 18.56 -31.21 -8.37
C ARG A 40 17.09 -31.68 -8.38
N ALA A 41 16.85 -32.97 -8.27
CA ALA A 41 15.49 -33.54 -8.22
C ALA A 41 14.76 -33.21 -6.91
N HIS A 42 15.51 -32.99 -5.82
CA HIS A 42 14.94 -32.54 -4.53
C HIS A 42 14.99 -31.02 -4.34
N ALA A 43 15.53 -30.26 -5.30
CA ALA A 43 15.47 -28.80 -5.26
C ALA A 43 14.01 -28.35 -5.38
N VAL A 44 13.46 -27.84 -4.28
CA VAL A 44 12.12 -27.24 -4.29
C VAL A 44 12.13 -26.06 -5.23
N PRO A 45 11.26 -26.01 -6.26
CA PRO A 45 11.18 -24.86 -7.14
C PRO A 45 10.90 -23.59 -6.30
N PRO A 46 11.53 -22.45 -6.62
CA PRO A 46 11.25 -21.22 -5.89
C PRO A 46 9.74 -20.93 -5.97
N PRO A 47 9.13 -20.49 -4.86
CA PRO A 47 7.71 -20.20 -4.83
C PRO A 47 7.37 -19.14 -5.89
N PRO A 48 6.18 -19.21 -6.50
CA PRO A 48 5.72 -18.21 -7.46
C PRO A 48 5.78 -16.83 -6.79
N ARG A 49 6.13 -15.80 -7.57
CA ARG A 49 6.24 -14.43 -7.08
C ARG A 49 5.38 -13.50 -7.91
N VAL A 50 4.70 -12.58 -7.24
CA VAL A 50 3.83 -11.57 -7.85
C VAL A 50 4.47 -10.20 -7.64
N PRO A 51 4.62 -9.37 -8.69
CA PRO A 51 5.10 -7.99 -8.55
C PRO A 51 4.02 -7.12 -7.90
N VAL A 52 4.36 -6.44 -6.82
CA VAL A 52 3.49 -5.50 -6.10
C VAL A 52 4.20 -4.15 -6.02
N LEU A 53 3.45 -3.07 -6.20
CA LEU A 53 3.94 -1.71 -6.01
C LEU A 53 3.93 -1.36 -4.52
N VAL A 54 5.08 -0.89 -4.04
CA VAL A 54 5.29 -0.47 -2.67
C VAL A 54 5.87 0.94 -2.66
N ALA A 55 5.75 1.63 -1.52
CA ALA A 55 6.38 2.93 -1.35
C ALA A 55 7.92 2.80 -1.43
N ALA A 56 8.57 3.65 -2.22
CA ALA A 56 10.03 3.69 -2.36
C ALA A 56 10.70 4.26 -1.11
N HIS A 57 10.05 5.19 -0.45
CA HIS A 57 10.46 5.86 0.79
C HIS A 57 9.23 6.17 1.64
N ASP A 58 9.41 6.72 2.84
CA ASP A 58 8.32 7.12 3.71
C ASP A 58 7.50 8.25 3.05
N LEU A 59 6.18 8.05 2.96
CA LEU A 59 5.23 9.06 2.47
C LEU A 59 4.45 9.63 3.65
N GLY A 60 4.37 10.95 3.74
CA GLY A 60 3.53 11.61 4.73
C GLY A 60 2.04 11.48 4.42
N SER A 61 1.17 11.69 5.41
CA SER A 61 -0.25 11.87 5.17
C SER A 61 -0.49 13.09 4.27
N GLY A 62 -1.38 12.97 3.29
CA GLY A 62 -1.68 14.03 2.34
C GLY A 62 -0.65 14.19 1.21
N ALA A 63 0.34 13.31 1.11
CA ALA A 63 1.30 13.32 0.02
C ALA A 63 0.65 12.90 -1.31
N LEU A 64 0.96 13.61 -2.38
CA LEU A 64 0.58 13.22 -3.74
C LEU A 64 1.51 12.11 -4.22
N VAL A 65 0.97 10.97 -4.61
CA VAL A 65 1.75 9.83 -5.09
C VAL A 65 2.22 10.08 -6.51
N THR A 66 3.54 10.12 -6.70
CA THR A 66 4.22 10.29 -7.98
C THR A 66 4.87 8.97 -8.45
N ALA A 67 5.48 8.99 -9.62
CA ALA A 67 6.15 7.80 -10.17
C ALA A 67 7.41 7.42 -9.37
N ASP A 68 8.09 8.41 -8.78
CA ASP A 68 9.34 8.23 -8.03
C ASP A 68 9.09 7.67 -6.63
N ASP A 69 7.85 7.80 -6.12
CA ASP A 69 7.43 7.25 -4.84
C ASP A 69 7.14 5.75 -4.91
N LEU A 70 7.19 5.14 -6.10
CA LEU A 70 6.75 3.76 -6.34
C LEU A 70 7.89 2.87 -6.81
N VAL A 71 8.10 1.76 -6.11
CA VAL A 71 9.03 0.70 -6.51
C VAL A 71 8.31 -0.65 -6.54
N THR A 72 8.71 -1.53 -7.47
CA THR A 72 8.15 -2.88 -7.55
C THR A 72 8.94 -3.82 -6.66
N ARG A 73 8.24 -4.58 -5.81
CA ARG A 73 8.78 -5.66 -4.99
C ARG A 73 8.07 -6.96 -5.30
N SER A 74 8.77 -8.08 -5.14
CA SER A 74 8.23 -9.42 -5.37
C SER A 74 7.69 -10.00 -4.07
N PHE A 75 6.41 -10.37 -4.06
CA PHE A 75 5.72 -11.00 -2.93
C PHE A 75 5.31 -12.42 -3.27
N THR A 76 5.14 -13.29 -2.29
CA THR A 76 4.43 -14.55 -2.49
C THR A 76 2.92 -14.26 -2.61
N PRO A 77 2.16 -15.00 -3.42
CA PRO A 77 0.74 -14.71 -3.63
C PRO A 77 -0.07 -14.55 -2.34
N GLU A 78 0.24 -15.36 -1.32
CA GLU A 78 -0.43 -15.36 -0.02
C GLU A 78 -0.10 -14.13 0.84
N SER A 79 1.01 -13.45 0.56
CA SER A 79 1.44 -12.26 1.30
C SER A 79 1.05 -10.95 0.63
N VAL A 80 0.37 -11.00 -0.52
CA VAL A 80 -0.15 -9.80 -1.19
C VAL A 80 -1.38 -9.30 -0.45
N PRO A 81 -1.37 -8.07 0.12
CA PRO A 81 -2.57 -7.52 0.76
C PRO A 81 -3.71 -7.36 -0.23
N ALA A 82 -4.95 -7.59 0.26
CA ALA A 82 -6.14 -7.24 -0.52
C ALA A 82 -6.17 -5.74 -0.81
N GLY A 83 -6.77 -5.35 -1.93
CA GLY A 83 -6.88 -3.93 -2.31
C GLY A 83 -5.60 -3.30 -2.86
N THR A 84 -4.55 -4.09 -3.14
CA THR A 84 -3.33 -3.58 -3.81
C THR A 84 -3.68 -3.00 -5.17
N LEU A 85 -3.16 -1.82 -5.48
CA LEU A 85 -3.48 -1.07 -6.68
C LEU A 85 -2.36 -1.12 -7.73
N ARG A 86 -2.74 -1.00 -9.00
CA ARG A 86 -1.81 -0.86 -10.11
C ARG A 86 -1.33 0.59 -10.23
N ARG A 87 -0.17 0.82 -10.88
CA ARG A 87 0.44 2.14 -11.06
C ARG A 87 -0.54 3.21 -11.53
N ALA A 88 -1.34 2.92 -12.55
CA ALA A 88 -2.31 3.88 -13.10
C ALA A 88 -3.39 4.32 -12.09
N ALA A 89 -3.71 3.47 -11.10
CA ALA A 89 -4.68 3.80 -10.05
C ALA A 89 -4.02 4.46 -8.82
N LEU A 90 -2.70 4.54 -8.77
CA LEU A 90 -1.93 5.16 -7.68
C LEU A 90 -1.50 6.59 -8.02
N LEU A 91 -1.06 6.80 -9.26
CA LEU A 91 -0.50 8.10 -9.67
C LEU A 91 -1.52 9.23 -9.56
N GLY A 92 -1.10 10.34 -8.99
CA GLY A 92 -1.96 11.52 -8.77
C GLY A 92 -2.97 11.34 -7.63
N ARG A 93 -2.92 10.23 -6.88
CA ARG A 93 -3.75 10.04 -5.68
C ARG A 93 -3.05 10.60 -4.45
N THR A 94 -3.81 10.95 -3.46
CA THR A 94 -3.30 11.49 -2.19
C THR A 94 -3.35 10.40 -1.12
N THR A 95 -2.30 10.30 -0.31
CA THR A 95 -2.26 9.38 0.84
C THR A 95 -3.21 9.84 1.94
N ALA A 96 -4.00 8.94 2.51
CA ALA A 96 -4.91 9.21 3.62
C ALA A 96 -4.17 9.24 4.96
N ALA A 97 -3.12 8.45 5.11
CA ALA A 97 -2.29 8.29 6.30
C ALA A 97 -0.82 8.14 5.89
N PRO A 98 0.14 8.26 6.84
CA PRO A 98 1.53 7.98 6.56
C PRO A 98 1.73 6.54 6.06
N VAL A 99 2.58 6.37 5.04
CA VAL A 99 2.95 5.07 4.47
C VAL A 99 4.45 4.90 4.63
N ARG A 100 4.89 3.74 5.11
CA ARG A 100 6.31 3.44 5.30
C ARG A 100 6.97 2.91 4.02
N ALA A 101 8.26 3.16 3.90
CA ALA A 101 9.07 2.58 2.83
C ALA A 101 8.92 1.06 2.79
N GLY A 102 8.65 0.51 1.59
CA GLY A 102 8.42 -0.92 1.40
C GLY A 102 6.99 -1.39 1.68
N GLU A 103 6.10 -0.54 2.17
CA GLU A 103 4.69 -0.87 2.41
C GLU A 103 3.92 -0.94 1.08
N PRO A 104 3.13 -2.01 0.83
CA PRO A 104 2.25 -2.10 -0.33
C PRO A 104 1.16 -1.02 -0.30
N LEU A 105 0.98 -0.34 -1.44
CA LEU A 105 -0.05 0.68 -1.56
C LEU A 105 -1.40 0.05 -1.89
N THR A 106 -2.34 0.19 -0.96
CA THR A 106 -3.71 -0.31 -1.06
C THR A 106 -4.70 0.85 -1.20
N ASP A 107 -5.92 0.52 -1.61
CA ASP A 107 -7.02 1.49 -1.77
C ASP A 107 -7.37 2.24 -0.48
N VAL A 108 -7.27 1.58 0.69
CA VAL A 108 -7.53 2.19 2.01
C VAL A 108 -6.43 3.16 2.46
N ARG A 109 -5.24 3.09 1.85
CA ARG A 109 -4.14 4.05 2.13
C ARG A 109 -4.26 5.35 1.33
N LEU A 110 -5.23 5.44 0.43
CA LEU A 110 -5.44 6.60 -0.43
C LEU A 110 -6.78 7.27 -0.14
N VAL A 111 -6.81 8.57 -0.28
CA VAL A 111 -8.07 9.34 -0.22
C VAL A 111 -8.98 8.90 -1.36
N GLY A 112 -10.15 8.35 -1.03
CA GLY A 112 -11.09 7.84 -2.02
C GLY A 112 -12.14 6.90 -1.42
N PRO A 113 -12.90 6.16 -2.25
CA PRO A 113 -13.97 5.28 -1.76
C PRO A 113 -13.54 4.24 -0.74
N GLY A 114 -12.30 3.71 -0.86
CA GLY A 114 -11.72 2.76 0.09
C GLY A 114 -11.49 3.34 1.49
N LEU A 115 -11.45 4.67 1.62
CA LEU A 115 -11.28 5.37 2.90
C LEU A 115 -12.44 5.09 3.87
N LEU A 116 -13.62 4.82 3.36
CA LEU A 116 -14.84 4.55 4.14
C LEU A 116 -15.12 3.05 4.34
N ALA A 117 -14.23 2.16 3.93
CA ALA A 117 -14.46 0.71 4.01
C ALA A 117 -14.74 0.22 5.45
N GLY A 118 -14.19 0.90 6.47
CA GLY A 118 -14.44 0.64 7.88
C GLY A 118 -15.65 1.35 8.49
N TYR A 119 -16.37 2.16 7.71
CA TYR A 119 -17.45 3.02 8.20
C TYR A 119 -18.74 2.85 7.36
N PRO A 120 -19.46 1.74 7.52
CA PRO A 120 -20.67 1.46 6.72
C PRO A 120 -21.74 2.53 6.95
N GLY A 121 -22.34 3.03 5.88
CA GLY A 121 -23.36 4.09 5.92
C GLY A 121 -22.85 5.50 6.19
N ALA A 122 -21.52 5.69 6.29
CA ALA A 122 -20.92 7.01 6.41
C ALA A 122 -20.55 7.58 5.03
N VAL A 123 -20.48 8.90 4.98
CA VAL A 123 -19.92 9.69 3.87
C VAL A 123 -18.68 10.43 4.35
N ALA A 124 -17.69 10.59 3.47
CA ALA A 124 -16.49 11.38 3.76
C ALA A 124 -16.79 12.86 3.55
N VAL A 125 -16.66 13.65 4.61
CA VAL A 125 -16.91 15.09 4.56
C VAL A 125 -15.61 15.84 4.82
N PRO A 126 -15.09 16.60 3.85
CA PRO A 126 -13.99 17.51 4.06
C PRO A 126 -14.50 18.74 4.85
N VAL A 127 -13.90 18.99 6.00
CA VAL A 127 -14.25 20.13 6.86
C VAL A 127 -12.99 20.96 7.08
N ARG A 128 -13.11 22.28 6.97
CA ARG A 128 -12.02 23.19 7.25
C ARG A 128 -12.15 23.70 8.68
N ILE A 129 -11.14 23.42 9.49
CA ILE A 129 -11.06 23.84 10.89
C ILE A 129 -10.24 25.11 10.98
N GLY A 130 -10.78 26.12 11.67
CA GLY A 130 -10.19 27.45 11.73
C GLY A 130 -8.82 27.50 12.45
N ASP A 131 -8.54 26.56 13.37
CA ASP A 131 -7.24 26.44 14.04
C ASP A 131 -6.39 25.32 13.44
N PRO A 132 -5.38 25.66 12.63
CA PRO A 132 -4.47 24.66 12.07
C PRO A 132 -3.58 24.01 13.13
N ALA A 133 -3.37 24.65 14.28
CA ALA A 133 -2.54 24.08 15.35
C ALA A 133 -3.29 22.93 16.03
N ALA A 134 -4.58 23.08 16.29
CA ALA A 134 -5.42 22.00 16.79
C ALA A 134 -5.44 20.79 15.83
N VAL A 135 -5.54 21.03 14.52
CA VAL A 135 -5.53 19.94 13.54
C VAL A 135 -4.21 19.17 13.49
N ARG A 136 -3.08 19.82 13.81
CA ARG A 136 -1.77 19.11 13.88
C ARG A 136 -1.67 18.10 15.01
N LEU A 137 -2.52 18.22 16.04
CA LEU A 137 -2.59 17.27 17.14
C LEU A 137 -3.43 16.03 16.82
N LEU A 138 -4.19 16.09 15.73
CA LEU A 138 -5.06 14.98 15.31
C LEU A 138 -4.28 13.92 14.52
N GLU A 139 -4.71 12.67 14.71
CA GLU A 139 -4.27 11.51 13.94
C GLU A 139 -5.45 10.88 13.21
N VAL A 140 -5.16 10.15 12.12
CA VAL A 140 -6.19 9.34 11.43
C VAL A 140 -6.62 8.22 12.38
N GLY A 141 -7.93 8.11 12.60
CA GLY A 141 -8.53 7.18 13.56
C GLY A 141 -9.05 7.87 14.82
N ASP A 142 -8.60 9.10 15.12
CA ASP A 142 -9.15 9.87 16.24
C ASP A 142 -10.65 10.10 16.07
N ARG A 143 -11.34 10.26 17.20
CA ARG A 143 -12.72 10.72 17.23
C ARG A 143 -12.77 12.15 17.73
N VAL A 144 -13.50 12.99 17.01
CA VAL A 144 -13.61 14.41 17.32
C VAL A 144 -15.06 14.85 17.40
N ASP A 145 -15.31 15.79 18.28
CA ASP A 145 -16.54 16.57 18.23
C ASP A 145 -16.24 17.85 17.45
N VAL A 146 -17.08 18.15 16.46
CA VAL A 146 -17.00 19.40 15.71
C VAL A 146 -17.98 20.40 16.30
N LEU A 147 -17.44 21.53 16.71
CA LEU A 147 -18.20 22.65 17.30
C LEU A 147 -18.31 23.79 16.28
N ALA A 148 -19.50 24.32 16.16
CA ALA A 148 -19.80 25.53 15.39
C ALA A 148 -19.97 26.70 16.32
N ALA A 149 -19.15 27.74 16.17
CA ALA A 149 -19.23 28.97 16.93
C ALA A 149 -19.70 30.10 16.01
N ASP A 150 -20.62 30.93 16.52
CA ASP A 150 -21.05 32.14 15.83
C ASP A 150 -19.86 33.12 15.73
N PRO A 151 -19.52 33.63 14.53
CA PRO A 151 -18.50 34.66 14.35
C PRO A 151 -18.72 35.94 15.16
N GLN A 152 -19.97 36.25 15.48
CA GLN A 152 -20.36 37.44 16.27
C GLN A 152 -20.37 37.17 17.78
N GLY A 153 -20.10 35.94 18.23
CA GLY A 153 -20.01 35.58 19.63
C GLY A 153 -21.33 35.62 20.38
N SER A 154 -22.48 35.54 19.69
CA SER A 154 -23.82 35.73 20.24
C SER A 154 -24.33 34.53 21.06
N GLY A 155 -23.52 33.48 21.27
CA GLY A 155 -23.92 32.30 22.05
C GLY A 155 -22.82 31.27 22.23
N PRO A 156 -23.08 30.21 23.02
CA PRO A 156 -22.14 29.10 23.16
C PRO A 156 -21.99 28.33 21.86
N ALA A 157 -20.81 27.75 21.61
CA ALA A 157 -20.58 26.89 20.47
C ALA A 157 -21.49 25.64 20.53
N ALA A 158 -22.10 25.31 19.41
CA ALA A 158 -22.98 24.14 19.28
C ALA A 158 -22.21 22.93 18.68
N VAL A 159 -22.44 21.73 19.20
CA VAL A 159 -21.90 20.50 18.64
C VAL A 159 -22.68 20.13 17.37
N VAL A 160 -22.04 20.18 16.22
CA VAL A 160 -22.65 19.84 14.92
C VAL A 160 -22.35 18.41 14.48
N ALA A 161 -21.24 17.82 14.97
CA ALA A 161 -20.96 16.40 14.83
C ALA A 161 -20.28 15.93 16.12
N ALA A 162 -20.74 14.80 16.69
CA ALA A 162 -20.17 14.19 17.88
C ALA A 162 -19.49 12.87 17.54
N GLY A 163 -18.32 12.60 18.11
CA GLY A 163 -17.57 11.37 17.96
C GLY A 163 -17.23 11.02 16.51
N ALA A 164 -17.05 12.03 15.65
CA ALA A 164 -16.80 11.83 14.23
C ALA A 164 -15.38 11.29 13.99
N PRO A 165 -15.20 10.11 13.34
CA PRO A 165 -13.87 9.59 13.06
C PRO A 165 -13.13 10.44 12.02
N VAL A 166 -11.88 10.75 12.31
CA VAL A 166 -10.94 11.36 11.35
C VAL A 166 -10.44 10.29 10.39
N VAL A 167 -10.77 10.40 9.12
CA VAL A 167 -10.40 9.40 8.11
C VAL A 167 -9.27 9.86 7.19
N ALA A 168 -9.01 11.16 7.10
CA ALA A 168 -7.82 11.68 6.41
C ALA A 168 -7.46 13.08 6.95
N LEU A 169 -6.14 13.38 6.92
CA LEU A 169 -5.56 14.69 7.25
C LEU A 169 -4.67 15.13 6.08
N PRO A 170 -5.23 15.74 5.02
CA PRO A 170 -4.47 16.22 3.88
C PRO A 170 -3.49 17.33 4.29
N ARG A 171 -2.19 17.04 4.31
CA ARG A 171 -1.13 17.97 4.74
C ARG A 171 -0.45 18.70 3.58
N GLY A 172 -1.11 18.90 2.49
CA GLY A 172 -0.53 19.54 1.31
C GLY A 172 -1.34 20.68 0.71
N ALA A 173 -2.59 20.85 1.11
CA ALA A 173 -3.44 21.89 0.57
C ALA A 173 -3.17 23.29 1.13
N ALA A 174 -2.26 23.44 2.11
CA ALA A 174 -1.94 24.70 2.76
C ALA A 174 -0.63 25.35 2.27
N SER A 175 0.06 24.79 1.28
CA SER A 175 1.33 25.33 0.73
C SER A 175 1.20 25.91 -0.66
N GLY A 176 0.01 26.26 -1.10
CA GLY A 176 -0.19 27.13 -2.24
C GLY A 176 0.32 28.53 -1.89
N SER A 177 1.39 28.94 -2.53
CA SER A 177 1.89 30.33 -2.59
C SER A 177 0.92 31.20 -3.39
N GLY A 178 -0.31 31.28 -2.94
CA GLY A 178 -1.35 32.14 -3.49
C GLY A 178 -2.20 32.60 -2.31
N THR A 179 -2.57 33.84 -2.31
CA THR A 179 -3.48 34.56 -1.44
C THR A 179 -4.78 33.80 -1.14
N ASP A 180 -4.70 32.61 -0.53
CA ASP A 180 -5.86 31.90 -0.03
C ASP A 180 -6.38 32.61 1.21
N LEU A 181 -7.40 33.44 0.98
CA LEU A 181 -8.17 34.17 2.00
C LEU A 181 -8.94 33.21 2.95
N VAL A 182 -8.82 31.90 2.78
CA VAL A 182 -9.49 30.89 3.61
C VAL A 182 -8.45 30.28 4.56
N SER A 183 -8.31 30.92 5.71
CA SER A 183 -7.51 30.42 6.83
C SER A 183 -8.10 29.10 7.35
N GLY A 184 -7.24 28.12 7.72
CA GLY A 184 -7.66 26.87 8.37
C GLY A 184 -7.05 25.62 7.72
N ALA A 185 -7.11 24.50 8.45
CA ALA A 185 -6.62 23.20 7.99
C ALA A 185 -7.78 22.25 7.63
N LEU A 186 -7.56 21.42 6.61
CA LEU A 186 -8.55 20.47 6.12
C LEU A 186 -8.49 19.17 6.91
N VAL A 187 -9.64 18.72 7.38
CA VAL A 187 -9.85 17.42 8.01
C VAL A 187 -10.95 16.69 7.26
N VAL A 188 -10.78 15.40 6.99
CA VAL A 188 -11.84 14.58 6.39
C VAL A 188 -12.42 13.69 7.47
N LEU A 189 -13.73 13.79 7.66
CA LEU A 189 -14.49 13.06 8.68
C LEU A 189 -15.41 12.03 8.01
N ALA A 190 -15.58 10.87 8.65
CA ALA A 190 -16.61 9.90 8.26
C ALA A 190 -17.85 10.14 9.14
N VAL A 191 -18.95 10.57 8.53
CA VAL A 191 -20.18 10.88 9.26
C VAL A 191 -21.41 10.40 8.51
N PRO A 192 -22.55 10.14 9.20
CA PRO A 192 -23.81 9.88 8.52
C PRO A 192 -24.23 11.07 7.64
N ASP A 193 -24.96 10.78 6.56
CA ASP A 193 -25.40 11.78 5.58
C ASP A 193 -26.17 12.97 6.22
N ALA A 194 -27.00 12.71 7.22
CA ALA A 194 -27.70 13.78 7.95
C ALA A 194 -26.74 14.73 8.70
N THR A 195 -25.63 14.19 9.24
CA THR A 195 -24.59 14.99 9.89
C THR A 195 -23.76 15.74 8.87
N ALA A 196 -23.50 15.12 7.72
CA ALA A 196 -22.79 15.77 6.61
C ALA A 196 -23.49 17.05 6.16
N ARG A 197 -24.80 17.00 6.00
CA ARG A 197 -25.59 18.20 5.64
C ARG A 197 -25.53 19.29 6.71
N ARG A 198 -25.56 18.93 8.01
CA ARG A 198 -25.41 19.90 9.10
C ARG A 198 -24.02 20.55 9.09
N LEU A 199 -22.98 19.75 8.91
CA LEU A 199 -21.61 20.24 8.80
C LEU A 199 -21.43 21.19 7.61
N ALA A 200 -21.97 20.84 6.45
CA ALA A 200 -21.93 21.68 5.26
C ALA A 200 -22.62 23.03 5.48
N GLY A 201 -23.78 23.04 6.13
CA GLY A 201 -24.48 24.29 6.49
C GLY A 201 -23.68 25.13 7.49
N ALA A 202 -23.17 24.52 8.55
CA ALA A 202 -22.37 25.19 9.55
C ALA A 202 -21.05 25.78 8.97
N ALA A 203 -20.40 25.07 8.06
CA ALA A 203 -19.17 25.52 7.44
C ALA A 203 -19.29 26.83 6.64
N VAL A 204 -20.49 27.19 6.21
CA VAL A 204 -20.74 28.44 5.46
C VAL A 204 -20.97 29.63 6.40
N SER A 205 -21.55 29.41 7.59
CA SER A 205 -22.07 30.48 8.43
C SER A 205 -21.35 30.62 9.79
N THR A 206 -20.50 29.65 10.18
CA THR A 206 -19.88 29.61 11.50
C THR A 206 -18.41 29.28 11.42
N PHE A 207 -17.66 29.58 12.50
CA PHE A 207 -16.32 29.07 12.70
C PHE A 207 -16.38 27.64 13.27
N LEU A 208 -15.70 26.73 12.58
CA LEU A 208 -15.60 25.34 13.03
C LEU A 208 -14.33 25.13 13.84
N SER A 209 -14.48 24.52 15.00
CA SER A 209 -13.40 24.04 15.84
C SER A 209 -13.59 22.56 16.16
N VAL A 210 -12.56 21.90 16.70
CA VAL A 210 -12.62 20.49 17.07
C VAL A 210 -12.16 20.28 18.49
N THR A 211 -12.80 19.32 19.17
CA THR A 211 -12.32 18.76 20.42
C THR A 211 -12.13 17.25 20.27
N LEU A 212 -11.07 16.72 20.89
CA LEU A 212 -10.86 15.27 20.96
C LEU A 212 -11.89 14.66 21.91
N SER A 213 -12.69 13.74 21.40
CA SER A 213 -13.57 12.90 22.21
C SER A 213 -12.88 11.57 22.49
N ARG A 214 -12.90 11.11 23.73
CA ARG A 214 -12.34 9.80 24.13
C ARG A 214 -13.35 8.69 23.93
#